data_a98a249268ec71801450095881393873
#
_entry.id   a98a249268ec71801450095881393873
#
_cell.length_a   1.000
_cell.length_b   1.000
_cell.length_c   1.000
_cell.angle_alpha   90.00
_cell.angle_beta   90.00
_cell.angle_gamma   90.00
#
_symmetry.space_group_name_H-M   'P 1'
#
loop_
_entity.id
_entity.type
_entity.pdbx_description
1 polymer ?
#
loop_
_entity_poly.entity_id
_entity_poly.type
_entity_poly.pdbx_seq_one_letter_code
_entity_poly.pdbx_strand_id
1 'polypeptide(L)'
;MITINKILCPVDFFPASDAAVSYAVGLGANYGATIHLLHVITPILPNEYAIDTVEIMKSMEKSTAEEMKKLVARVKEAGVSIYTEIRTGDVYDQIKQAIEVVQPELVVMGTHGRRGVERWFMGSTTEKLMRHSPVPLLTISASGEKVAVPQFRRILVTTDFSDGTPDALAYAFSAAQENESEITLLHVVHDVSADMSGKYRDSLIAGIRKQLDDVVPAEAKNWCEIVTRVETGVPYRIILKTLEDEKIDKALRSPPE
;
A
#
# COMPACT_ATOMS: atom_id res chain seq x y z
N MET A 1 8.46 -5.64 -16.80
CA MET A 1 7.18 -4.92 -16.62
C MET A 1 6.31 -5.78 -15.73
N ILE A 2 5.82 -5.23 -14.63
CA ILE A 2 4.92 -5.96 -13.72
C ILE A 2 3.55 -6.05 -14.37
N THR A 3 2.95 -7.23 -14.35
CA THR A 3 1.59 -7.44 -14.85
C THR A 3 0.66 -7.52 -13.64
N ILE A 4 -0.37 -6.68 -13.59
CA ILE A 4 -1.40 -6.71 -12.57
C ILE A 4 -2.71 -7.11 -13.26
N ASN A 5 -3.18 -8.34 -13.02
CA ASN A 5 -4.41 -8.86 -13.59
C ASN A 5 -5.57 -8.80 -12.59
N LYS A 6 -5.25 -8.90 -11.29
CA LYS A 6 -6.23 -8.90 -10.21
C LYS A 6 -5.78 -8.00 -9.07
N ILE A 7 -6.67 -7.15 -8.62
CA ILE A 7 -6.48 -6.28 -7.46
C ILE A 7 -7.51 -6.67 -6.40
N LEU A 8 -7.07 -7.02 -5.20
CA LEU A 8 -7.95 -7.16 -4.06
C LEU A 8 -8.08 -5.82 -3.34
N CYS A 9 -9.29 -5.35 -3.14
CA CYS A 9 -9.56 -4.10 -2.44
C CYS A 9 -10.54 -4.34 -1.28
N PRO A 10 -10.03 -4.52 -0.06
CA PRO A 10 -10.86 -4.55 1.14
C PRO A 10 -11.54 -3.20 1.38
N VAL A 11 -12.86 -3.23 1.66
CA VAL A 11 -13.67 -2.03 1.84
C VAL A 11 -14.43 -2.06 3.16
N ASP A 12 -14.51 -0.90 3.83
CA ASP A 12 -15.28 -0.70 5.06
C ASP A 12 -16.28 0.46 4.97
N PHE A 13 -16.40 1.05 3.76
CA PHE A 13 -17.26 2.19 3.42
C PHE A 13 -16.92 3.51 4.13
N PHE A 14 -15.68 3.64 4.67
CA PHE A 14 -15.18 4.89 5.23
C PHE A 14 -14.32 5.64 4.20
N PRO A 15 -14.04 6.94 4.42
CA PRO A 15 -13.36 7.78 3.42
C PRO A 15 -12.03 7.23 2.90
N ALA A 16 -11.21 6.61 3.76
CA ALA A 16 -9.93 6.03 3.33
C ALA A 16 -10.14 4.80 2.42
N SER A 17 -11.14 3.99 2.72
CA SER A 17 -11.54 2.86 1.89
C SER A 17 -12.13 3.34 0.55
N ASP A 18 -12.95 4.39 0.55
CA ASP A 18 -13.46 5.01 -0.68
C ASP A 18 -12.35 5.54 -1.58
N ALA A 19 -11.32 6.17 -0.99
CA ALA A 19 -10.13 6.59 -1.70
C ALA A 19 -9.37 5.39 -2.28
N ALA A 20 -9.20 4.32 -1.49
CA ALA A 20 -8.55 3.09 -1.94
C ALA A 20 -9.28 2.44 -3.14
N VAL A 21 -10.61 2.42 -3.12
CA VAL A 21 -11.42 1.94 -4.26
C VAL A 21 -11.18 2.79 -5.50
N SER A 22 -11.13 4.12 -5.36
CA SER A 22 -10.86 5.02 -6.49
C SER A 22 -9.49 4.75 -7.11
N TYR A 23 -8.46 4.53 -6.28
CA TYR A 23 -7.13 4.13 -6.72
C TYR A 23 -7.11 2.75 -7.40
N ALA A 24 -7.76 1.75 -6.79
CA ALA A 24 -7.85 0.41 -7.36
C ALA A 24 -8.51 0.43 -8.74
N VAL A 25 -9.58 1.21 -8.90
CA VAL A 25 -10.30 1.37 -10.19
C VAL A 25 -9.40 2.05 -11.21
N GLY A 26 -8.69 3.12 -10.85
CA GLY A 26 -7.73 3.79 -11.74
C GLY A 26 -6.61 2.86 -12.19
N LEU A 27 -6.04 2.09 -11.28
CA LEU A 27 -5.04 1.06 -11.62
C LEU A 27 -5.65 -0.05 -12.49
N GLY A 28 -6.87 -0.50 -12.16
CA GLY A 28 -7.59 -1.49 -12.97
C GLY A 28 -7.81 -1.04 -14.41
N ALA A 29 -8.14 0.24 -14.63
CA ALA A 29 -8.29 0.81 -15.97
C ALA A 29 -6.94 0.86 -16.72
N ASN A 30 -5.85 1.20 -16.05
CA ASN A 30 -4.52 1.28 -16.67
C ASN A 30 -3.94 -0.09 -17.05
N TYR A 31 -4.10 -1.07 -16.15
CA TYR A 31 -3.51 -2.41 -16.33
C TYR A 31 -4.47 -3.43 -16.97
N GLY A 32 -5.74 -3.06 -17.18
CA GLY A 32 -6.78 -4.03 -17.60
C GLY A 32 -7.11 -5.05 -16.50
N ALA A 33 -6.87 -4.69 -15.23
CA ALA A 33 -7.02 -5.60 -14.11
C ALA A 33 -8.49 -5.72 -13.65
N THR A 34 -8.83 -6.90 -13.13
CA THR A 34 -10.10 -7.14 -12.44
C THR A 34 -9.99 -6.73 -10.97
N ILE A 35 -10.97 -6.00 -10.45
CA ILE A 35 -11.04 -5.55 -9.06
C ILE A 35 -11.93 -6.50 -8.26
N HIS A 36 -11.39 -7.05 -7.17
CA HIS A 36 -12.13 -7.82 -6.19
C HIS A 36 -12.39 -6.96 -4.94
N LEU A 37 -13.61 -6.45 -4.79
CA LEU A 37 -14.04 -5.70 -3.60
C LEU A 37 -14.49 -6.68 -2.53
N LEU A 38 -13.86 -6.65 -1.37
CA LEU A 38 -14.17 -7.50 -0.23
C LEU A 38 -14.62 -6.66 0.95
N HIS A 39 -15.83 -6.92 1.46
CA HIS A 39 -16.25 -6.42 2.77
C HIS A 39 -16.34 -7.55 3.78
N VAL A 40 -15.89 -7.29 5.01
CA VAL A 40 -15.96 -8.28 6.10
C VAL A 40 -16.84 -7.75 7.21
N ILE A 41 -17.93 -8.48 7.48
CA ILE A 41 -18.81 -8.25 8.62
C ILE A 41 -18.21 -8.92 9.84
N THR A 42 -17.83 -8.13 10.84
CA THR A 42 -17.38 -8.68 12.13
C THR A 42 -18.60 -9.14 12.92
N PRO A 43 -18.68 -10.42 13.31
CA PRO A 43 -19.83 -10.94 14.02
C PRO A 43 -19.96 -10.30 15.41
N ILE A 44 -21.19 -9.99 15.79
CA ILE A 44 -21.52 -9.58 17.15
C ILE A 44 -21.61 -10.85 17.99
N LEU A 45 -20.72 -11.01 18.95
CA LEU A 45 -20.79 -12.12 19.90
C LEU A 45 -22.02 -11.95 20.80
N PRO A 46 -22.81 -13.02 21.03
CA PRO A 46 -23.90 -12.97 21.98
C PRO A 46 -23.35 -12.63 23.37
N ASN A 47 -23.87 -11.58 23.97
CA ASN A 47 -23.65 -11.31 25.39
C ASN A 47 -24.90 -11.77 26.18
N GLU A 48 -24.86 -11.70 27.51
CA GLU A 48 -25.88 -12.20 28.42
C GLU A 48 -27.29 -11.58 28.24
N TYR A 49 -27.41 -10.57 27.41
CA TYR A 49 -28.68 -9.95 27.04
C TYR A 49 -29.21 -10.63 25.78
N ALA A 50 -30.30 -11.40 25.89
CA ALA A 50 -30.95 -12.19 24.83
C ALA A 50 -31.37 -11.33 23.60
N ILE A 51 -30.39 -10.79 22.87
CA ILE A 51 -30.58 -10.10 21.60
C ILE A 51 -30.61 -11.15 20.50
N ASP A 52 -31.59 -11.10 19.62
CA ASP A 52 -31.65 -11.97 18.43
C ASP A 52 -30.48 -11.60 17.47
N THR A 53 -29.34 -12.20 17.75
CA THR A 53 -28.12 -11.98 16.95
C THR A 53 -28.29 -12.39 15.49
N VAL A 54 -29.19 -13.34 15.21
CA VAL A 54 -29.48 -13.82 13.85
C VAL A 54 -30.19 -12.74 13.03
N GLU A 55 -31.16 -12.06 13.61
CA GLU A 55 -31.90 -10.99 12.93
C GLU A 55 -31.00 -9.77 12.70
N ILE A 56 -30.18 -9.43 13.68
CA ILE A 56 -29.19 -8.35 13.54
C ILE A 56 -28.17 -8.66 12.43
N MET A 57 -27.64 -9.89 12.38
CA MET A 57 -26.70 -10.29 11.34
C MET A 57 -27.33 -10.24 9.95
N LYS A 58 -28.54 -10.71 9.78
CA LYS A 58 -29.28 -10.59 8.50
C LYS A 58 -29.51 -9.14 8.09
N SER A 59 -29.81 -8.27 9.03
CA SER A 59 -29.98 -6.84 8.78
C SER A 59 -28.66 -6.19 8.34
N MET A 60 -27.54 -6.55 8.99
CA MET A 60 -26.18 -6.09 8.61
C MET A 60 -25.80 -6.58 7.21
N GLU A 61 -26.04 -7.85 6.90
CA GLU A 61 -25.76 -8.39 5.55
C GLU A 61 -26.56 -7.66 4.47
N LYS A 62 -27.84 -7.41 4.71
CA LYS A 62 -28.70 -6.66 3.77
C LYS A 62 -28.20 -5.23 3.58
N SER A 63 -27.92 -4.52 4.66
CA SER A 63 -27.39 -3.14 4.61
C SER A 63 -26.04 -3.09 3.89
N THR A 64 -25.13 -4.03 4.19
CA THR A 64 -23.83 -4.15 3.54
C THR A 64 -23.98 -4.41 2.03
N ALA A 65 -24.90 -5.29 1.64
CA ALA A 65 -25.14 -5.56 0.22
C ALA A 65 -25.66 -4.32 -0.54
N GLU A 66 -26.47 -3.49 0.11
CA GLU A 66 -26.96 -2.23 -0.47
C GLU A 66 -25.82 -1.21 -0.61
N GLU A 67 -24.97 -1.05 0.40
CA GLU A 67 -23.79 -0.16 0.32
C GLU A 67 -22.79 -0.63 -0.76
N MET A 68 -22.55 -1.93 -0.86
CA MET A 68 -21.70 -2.50 -1.91
C MET A 68 -22.26 -2.22 -3.31
N LYS A 69 -23.57 -2.35 -3.51
CA LYS A 69 -24.23 -2.00 -4.79
C LYS A 69 -24.06 -0.52 -5.13
N LYS A 70 -24.22 0.37 -4.15
CA LYS A 70 -23.99 1.81 -4.34
C LYS A 70 -22.55 2.11 -4.70
N LEU A 71 -21.60 1.45 -4.04
CA LEU A 71 -20.18 1.59 -4.31
C LEU A 71 -19.85 1.18 -5.76
N VAL A 72 -20.29 -0.01 -6.19
CA VAL A 72 -20.12 -0.49 -7.57
C VAL A 72 -20.75 0.46 -8.59
N ALA A 73 -21.95 0.96 -8.32
CA ALA A 73 -22.63 1.90 -9.22
C ALA A 73 -21.83 3.19 -9.43
N ARG A 74 -21.16 3.70 -8.39
CA ARG A 74 -20.32 4.91 -8.46
C ARG A 74 -19.10 4.76 -9.37
N VAL A 75 -18.56 3.53 -9.48
CA VAL A 75 -17.30 3.27 -10.22
C VAL A 75 -17.52 2.53 -11.54
N LYS A 76 -18.76 2.21 -11.87
CA LYS A 76 -19.13 1.44 -13.08
C LYS A 76 -18.70 2.11 -14.39
N GLU A 77 -18.68 3.45 -14.44
CA GLU A 77 -18.35 4.21 -15.64
C GLU A 77 -16.86 4.08 -16.03
N ALA A 78 -16.01 3.61 -15.12
CA ALA A 78 -14.59 3.40 -15.40
C ALA A 78 -14.30 2.22 -16.36
N GLY A 79 -15.30 1.40 -16.70
CA GLY A 79 -15.15 0.29 -17.65
C GLY A 79 -14.32 -0.89 -17.13
N VAL A 80 -14.08 -0.96 -15.81
CA VAL A 80 -13.27 -1.99 -15.15
C VAL A 80 -14.16 -3.16 -14.70
N SER A 81 -13.68 -4.39 -14.84
CA SER A 81 -14.34 -5.57 -14.30
C SER A 81 -14.28 -5.58 -12.78
N ILE A 82 -15.44 -5.68 -12.10
CA ILE A 82 -15.55 -5.63 -10.64
C ILE A 82 -16.29 -6.87 -10.14
N TYR A 83 -15.67 -7.60 -9.22
CA TYR A 83 -16.30 -8.64 -8.42
C TYR A 83 -16.47 -8.16 -6.99
N THR A 84 -17.57 -8.55 -6.36
CA THR A 84 -17.87 -8.18 -4.98
C THR A 84 -18.06 -9.41 -4.13
N GLU A 85 -17.53 -9.39 -2.94
CA GLU A 85 -17.67 -10.46 -1.95
C GLU A 85 -17.92 -9.86 -0.57
N ILE A 86 -18.86 -10.48 0.17
CA ILE A 86 -19.14 -10.15 1.57
C ILE A 86 -18.85 -11.42 2.37
N ARG A 87 -17.98 -11.31 3.36
CA ARG A 87 -17.64 -12.39 4.29
C ARG A 87 -17.97 -12.01 5.72
N THR A 88 -18.06 -13.00 6.59
CA THR A 88 -18.24 -12.79 8.04
C THR A 88 -17.08 -13.41 8.79
N GLY A 89 -16.49 -12.68 9.75
CA GLY A 89 -15.40 -13.18 10.56
C GLY A 89 -14.43 -12.10 11.04
N ASP A 90 -13.21 -12.52 11.41
CA ASP A 90 -12.10 -11.60 11.67
C ASP A 90 -11.61 -10.97 10.37
N VAL A 91 -11.45 -9.65 10.36
CA VAL A 91 -11.13 -8.90 9.14
C VAL A 91 -9.81 -9.32 8.54
N TYR A 92 -8.76 -9.47 9.37
CA TYR A 92 -7.44 -9.87 8.90
C TYR A 92 -7.44 -11.28 8.31
N ASP A 93 -8.09 -12.23 9.00
CA ASP A 93 -8.14 -13.63 8.56
C ASP A 93 -8.93 -13.77 7.26
N GLN A 94 -10.04 -13.05 7.12
CA GLN A 94 -10.85 -13.08 5.90
C GLN A 94 -10.12 -12.44 4.69
N ILE A 95 -9.36 -11.37 4.90
CA ILE A 95 -8.53 -10.78 3.84
C ILE A 95 -7.41 -11.74 3.45
N LYS A 96 -6.73 -12.36 4.43
CA LYS A 96 -5.69 -13.36 4.17
C LYS A 96 -6.22 -14.53 3.34
N GLN A 97 -7.35 -15.10 3.72
CA GLN A 97 -8.02 -16.15 2.94
C GLN A 97 -8.41 -15.69 1.54
N ALA A 98 -8.86 -14.43 1.39
CA ALA A 98 -9.17 -13.88 0.07
C ALA A 98 -7.92 -13.76 -0.81
N ILE A 99 -6.77 -13.38 -0.25
CA ILE A 99 -5.49 -13.36 -0.96
C ILE A 99 -5.14 -14.77 -1.48
N GLU A 100 -5.31 -15.80 -0.65
CA GLU A 100 -5.03 -17.19 -1.03
C GLU A 100 -5.95 -17.71 -2.14
N VAL A 101 -7.24 -17.32 -2.13
CA VAL A 101 -8.25 -17.78 -3.09
C VAL A 101 -8.21 -16.98 -4.39
N VAL A 102 -8.16 -15.65 -4.30
CA VAL A 102 -8.18 -14.75 -5.46
C VAL A 102 -6.84 -14.74 -6.18
N GLN A 103 -5.74 -14.91 -5.42
CA GLN A 103 -4.36 -14.76 -5.89
C GLN A 103 -4.16 -13.42 -6.63
N PRO A 104 -4.39 -12.28 -5.94
CA PRO A 104 -4.18 -10.98 -6.53
C PRO A 104 -2.68 -10.67 -6.63
N GLU A 105 -2.28 -9.87 -7.60
CA GLU A 105 -0.92 -9.34 -7.69
C GLU A 105 -0.74 -8.06 -6.85
N LEU A 106 -1.84 -7.47 -6.39
CA LEU A 106 -1.82 -6.26 -5.56
C LEU A 106 -3.02 -6.22 -4.62
N VAL A 107 -2.78 -5.84 -3.36
CA VAL A 107 -3.85 -5.43 -2.43
C VAL A 107 -3.84 -3.91 -2.31
N VAL A 108 -5.01 -3.27 -2.48
CA VAL A 108 -5.18 -1.82 -2.30
C VAL A 108 -6.16 -1.58 -1.18
N MET A 109 -5.75 -0.87 -0.13
CA MET A 109 -6.62 -0.63 1.03
C MET A 109 -6.41 0.72 1.70
N GLY A 110 -7.42 1.18 2.44
CA GLY A 110 -7.31 2.39 3.24
C GLY A 110 -6.40 2.22 4.45
N THR A 111 -5.71 3.27 4.87
CA THR A 111 -4.86 3.26 6.07
C THR A 111 -5.67 3.23 7.37
N HIS A 112 -6.92 3.71 7.38
CA HIS A 112 -7.77 3.85 8.56
C HIS A 112 -9.18 3.35 8.28
N GLY A 113 -9.78 2.67 9.27
CA GLY A 113 -11.19 2.30 9.28
C GLY A 113 -12.02 3.21 10.20
N ARG A 114 -13.05 2.62 10.85
CA ARG A 114 -14.07 3.28 11.69
C ARG A 114 -13.59 4.26 12.76
N ARG A 115 -12.36 4.18 13.23
CA ARG A 115 -11.90 4.94 14.40
C ARG A 115 -11.14 6.22 14.08
N GLY A 116 -11.15 6.68 12.83
CA GLY A 116 -10.73 8.01 12.36
C GLY A 116 -9.87 8.88 13.32
N VAL A 117 -8.89 8.30 13.97
CA VAL A 117 -8.04 9.00 14.92
C VAL A 117 -6.82 9.50 14.21
N GLU A 118 -6.55 10.76 14.39
CA GLU A 118 -5.37 11.54 13.98
C GLU A 118 -4.41 10.97 12.92
N ARG A 119 -3.94 11.82 12.06
CA ARG A 119 -3.09 11.68 10.85
C ARG A 119 -1.94 10.65 10.91
N TRP A 120 -1.68 10.02 12.06
CA TRP A 120 -0.49 9.21 12.35
C TRP A 120 -0.76 7.76 12.74
N PHE A 121 -2.00 7.32 12.87
CA PHE A 121 -2.30 5.95 13.28
C PHE A 121 -2.80 5.10 12.12
N MET A 122 -2.06 4.07 11.79
CA MET A 122 -2.46 3.01 10.86
C MET A 122 -3.42 2.04 11.56
N GLY A 123 -4.47 1.60 10.85
CA GLY A 123 -5.40 0.60 11.38
C GLY A 123 -4.70 -0.74 11.67
N SER A 124 -5.12 -1.43 12.73
CA SER A 124 -4.50 -2.70 13.15
C SER A 124 -4.49 -3.78 12.06
N THR A 125 -5.53 -3.84 11.24
CA THR A 125 -5.60 -4.77 10.09
C THR A 125 -4.57 -4.41 9.02
N THR A 126 -4.47 -3.12 8.68
CA THR A 126 -3.49 -2.62 7.70
C THR A 126 -2.07 -2.88 8.18
N GLU A 127 -1.78 -2.63 9.45
CA GLU A 127 -0.46 -2.89 10.05
C GLU A 127 -0.10 -4.39 10.00
N LYS A 128 -1.03 -5.28 10.35
CA LYS A 128 -0.81 -6.72 10.27
C LYS A 128 -0.55 -7.18 8.83
N LEU A 129 -1.32 -6.68 7.87
CA LEU A 129 -1.13 -7.01 6.46
C LEU A 129 0.21 -6.47 5.93
N MET A 130 0.63 -5.26 6.29
CA MET A 130 1.94 -4.73 5.92
C MET A 130 3.12 -5.59 6.39
N ARG A 131 2.95 -6.30 7.51
CA ARG A 131 4.00 -7.16 8.06
C ARG A 131 4.00 -8.57 7.47
N HIS A 132 2.82 -9.06 7.03
CA HIS A 132 2.65 -10.48 6.75
C HIS A 132 1.96 -10.78 5.41
N SER A 133 1.72 -9.78 4.57
CA SER A 133 1.13 -10.03 3.26
C SER A 133 2.12 -10.71 2.33
N PRO A 134 1.75 -11.83 1.68
CA PRO A 134 2.60 -12.47 0.68
C PRO A 134 2.57 -11.75 -0.67
N VAL A 135 1.74 -10.70 -0.81
CA VAL A 135 1.63 -9.91 -2.02
C VAL A 135 1.79 -8.42 -1.68
N PRO A 136 2.23 -7.59 -2.63
CA PRO A 136 2.38 -6.16 -2.44
C PRO A 136 1.10 -5.50 -1.92
N LEU A 137 1.27 -4.55 -1.02
CA LEU A 137 0.19 -3.80 -0.39
C LEU A 137 0.34 -2.30 -0.70
N LEU A 138 -0.66 -1.71 -1.34
CA LEU A 138 -0.78 -0.28 -1.53
C LEU A 138 -1.76 0.28 -0.50
N THR A 139 -1.28 1.16 0.37
CA THR A 139 -2.12 1.81 1.38
C THR A 139 -2.44 3.25 0.96
N ILE A 140 -3.72 3.62 1.07
CA ILE A 140 -4.23 4.93 0.67
C ILE A 140 -4.74 5.68 1.89
N SER A 141 -4.31 6.93 2.05
CA SER A 141 -4.78 7.83 3.10
C SER A 141 -6.04 8.60 2.63
N ALA A 142 -6.95 8.90 3.54
CA ALA A 142 -8.14 9.72 3.25
C ALA A 142 -7.83 11.18 2.89
N SER A 143 -6.60 11.65 3.13
CA SER A 143 -6.17 13.02 2.86
C SER A 143 -5.81 13.28 1.38
N GLY A 144 -5.86 12.26 0.52
CA GLY A 144 -5.60 12.40 -0.90
C GLY A 144 -6.78 13.05 -1.64
N GLU A 145 -6.48 13.92 -2.60
CA GLU A 145 -7.47 14.37 -3.57
C GLU A 145 -8.03 13.17 -4.33
N LYS A 146 -9.29 13.25 -4.76
CA LYS A 146 -9.91 12.23 -5.62
C LYS A 146 -9.20 12.26 -6.99
N VAL A 147 -8.16 11.48 -7.14
CA VAL A 147 -7.44 11.35 -8.40
C VAL A 147 -8.14 10.29 -9.23
N ALA A 148 -8.63 10.66 -10.41
CA ALA A 148 -9.34 9.75 -11.31
C ALA A 148 -8.42 8.60 -11.81
N VAL A 149 -7.13 8.90 -11.97
CA VAL A 149 -6.08 7.93 -12.31
C VAL A 149 -4.84 8.27 -11.47
N PRO A 150 -4.30 7.34 -10.70
CA PRO A 150 -3.09 7.61 -9.92
C PRO A 150 -1.91 7.89 -10.86
N GLN A 151 -1.38 9.11 -10.81
CA GLN A 151 -0.13 9.46 -11.48
C GLN A 151 0.97 9.55 -10.42
N PHE A 152 1.95 8.68 -10.52
CA PHE A 152 3.07 8.65 -9.60
C PHE A 152 4.27 9.35 -10.24
N ARG A 153 4.35 10.67 -10.12
CA ARG A 153 5.46 11.44 -10.69
C ARG A 153 6.74 11.36 -9.86
N ARG A 154 6.60 11.23 -8.55
CA ARG A 154 7.72 11.10 -7.61
C ARG A 154 7.53 9.90 -6.72
N ILE A 155 8.45 8.96 -6.81
CA ILE A 155 8.40 7.70 -6.10
C ILE A 155 9.60 7.62 -5.15
N LEU A 156 9.34 7.44 -3.86
CA LEU A 156 10.37 7.14 -2.88
C LEU A 156 10.42 5.62 -2.67
N VAL A 157 11.58 5.03 -2.92
CA VAL A 157 11.87 3.64 -2.56
C VAL A 157 12.81 3.64 -1.37
N THR A 158 12.41 3.01 -0.27
CA THR A 158 13.27 2.83 0.89
C THR A 158 13.76 1.40 0.94
N THR A 159 15.05 1.21 1.21
CA THR A 159 15.66 -0.12 1.31
C THR A 159 16.52 -0.25 2.55
N ASP A 160 16.50 -1.43 3.14
CA ASP A 160 17.43 -1.93 4.16
C ASP A 160 18.36 -3.01 3.60
N PHE A 161 18.35 -3.19 2.27
CA PHE A 161 19.05 -4.24 1.52
C PHE A 161 18.56 -5.66 1.82
N SER A 162 17.36 -5.82 2.39
CA SER A 162 16.71 -7.13 2.56
C SER A 162 16.32 -7.76 1.21
N ASP A 163 15.97 -9.04 1.25
CA ASP A 163 15.59 -9.83 0.07
C ASP A 163 14.38 -9.25 -0.70
N GLY A 164 13.54 -8.44 -0.05
CA GLY A 164 12.41 -7.75 -0.69
C GLY A 164 12.78 -6.51 -1.51
N THR A 165 14.05 -6.05 -1.46
CA THR A 165 14.49 -4.86 -2.20
C THR A 165 14.33 -5.00 -3.73
N PRO A 166 14.68 -6.12 -4.38
CA PRO A 166 14.49 -6.29 -5.82
C PRO A 166 13.03 -6.16 -6.25
N ASP A 167 12.11 -6.71 -5.46
CA ASP A 167 10.67 -6.64 -5.77
C ASP A 167 10.16 -5.21 -5.64
N ALA A 168 10.52 -4.50 -4.57
CA ALA A 168 10.14 -3.09 -4.40
C ALA A 168 10.66 -2.22 -5.56
N LEU A 169 11.90 -2.45 -6.00
CA LEU A 169 12.49 -1.75 -7.14
C LEU A 169 11.76 -2.11 -8.45
N ALA A 170 11.43 -3.38 -8.68
CA ALA A 170 10.70 -3.81 -9.87
C ALA A 170 9.33 -3.12 -9.97
N TYR A 171 8.61 -2.96 -8.84
CA TYR A 171 7.36 -2.19 -8.79
C TYR A 171 7.59 -0.70 -9.04
N ALA A 172 8.64 -0.10 -8.45
CA ALA A 172 8.98 1.30 -8.67
C ALA A 172 9.29 1.59 -10.14
N PHE A 173 10.11 0.75 -10.76
CA PHE A 173 10.50 0.90 -12.16
C PHE A 173 9.31 0.72 -13.11
N SER A 174 8.44 -0.27 -12.86
CA SER A 174 7.23 -0.43 -13.66
C SER A 174 6.32 0.80 -13.57
N ALA A 175 6.09 1.30 -12.37
CA ALA A 175 5.29 2.51 -12.16
C ALA A 175 5.93 3.75 -12.78
N ALA A 176 7.27 3.88 -12.71
CA ALA A 176 8.00 5.00 -13.28
C ALA A 176 7.95 5.01 -14.81
N GLN A 177 8.08 3.85 -15.43
CA GLN A 177 8.02 3.73 -16.89
C GLN A 177 6.66 4.18 -17.46
N GLU A 178 5.57 3.92 -16.74
CA GLU A 178 4.23 4.28 -17.17
C GLU A 178 3.90 5.77 -16.95
N ASN A 179 4.56 6.42 -15.99
CA ASN A 179 4.22 7.77 -15.54
C ASN A 179 5.36 8.79 -15.75
N GLU A 180 6.46 8.41 -16.41
CA GLU A 180 7.68 9.25 -16.54
C GLU A 180 8.14 9.79 -15.19
N SER A 181 8.23 8.91 -14.19
CA SER A 181 8.47 9.29 -12.79
C SER A 181 9.95 9.48 -12.49
N GLU A 182 10.22 10.33 -11.51
CA GLU A 182 11.51 10.41 -10.79
C GLU A 182 11.47 9.40 -9.62
N ILE A 183 12.54 8.63 -9.44
CA ILE A 183 12.69 7.69 -8.32
C ILE A 183 13.79 8.19 -7.40
N THR A 184 13.46 8.41 -6.13
CA THR A 184 14.45 8.56 -5.05
C THR A 184 14.62 7.21 -4.36
N LEU A 185 15.82 6.61 -4.43
CA LEU A 185 16.18 5.40 -3.71
C LEU A 185 16.94 5.78 -2.44
N LEU A 186 16.35 5.54 -1.29
CA LEU A 186 16.83 5.97 0.02
C LEU A 186 17.22 4.79 0.92
N HIS A 187 18.45 4.83 1.43
CA HIS A 187 18.87 4.02 2.58
C HIS A 187 19.16 4.91 3.78
N VAL A 188 18.67 4.53 4.96
CA VAL A 188 18.92 5.27 6.20
C VAL A 188 19.79 4.43 7.12
N VAL A 189 21.00 4.92 7.38
CA VAL A 189 21.92 4.29 8.33
C VAL A 189 21.49 4.66 9.75
N HIS A 190 21.00 3.65 10.49
CA HIS A 190 20.63 3.80 11.89
C HIS A 190 21.89 3.65 12.77
N ASP A 191 22.00 4.46 13.83
CA ASP A 191 23.07 4.38 14.84
C ASP A 191 24.54 4.39 14.31
N VAL A 192 24.86 5.39 13.50
CA VAL A 192 26.28 5.74 13.36
C VAL A 192 26.73 6.32 14.71
N SER A 193 27.46 5.55 15.49
CA SER A 193 27.91 5.99 16.81
C SER A 193 28.67 7.31 16.69
N ALA A 194 28.37 8.25 17.61
CA ALA A 194 29.01 9.56 17.64
C ALA A 194 30.56 9.46 17.80
N ASP A 195 31.03 8.32 18.32
CA ASP A 195 32.44 8.02 18.55
C ASP A 195 33.17 7.51 17.28
N MET A 196 32.46 7.27 16.17
CA MET A 196 33.10 6.84 14.94
C MET A 196 33.85 8.03 14.31
N SER A 197 35.18 7.88 14.09
CA SER A 197 35.99 8.95 13.46
C SER A 197 35.40 9.31 12.09
N GLY A 198 35.44 10.59 11.72
CA GLY A 198 34.85 11.09 10.47
C GLY A 198 35.29 10.31 9.23
N LYS A 199 36.54 9.89 9.15
CA LYS A 199 37.08 9.10 8.05
C LYS A 199 36.43 7.74 7.87
N TYR A 200 36.13 7.03 8.99
CA TYR A 200 35.42 5.73 8.93
C TYR A 200 33.96 5.90 8.55
N ARG A 201 33.32 6.96 9.06
CA ARG A 201 31.95 7.32 8.71
C ARG A 201 31.82 7.59 7.21
N ASP A 202 32.72 8.41 6.66
CA ASP A 202 32.72 8.76 5.23
C ASP A 202 32.94 7.52 4.36
N SER A 203 33.84 6.61 4.79
CA SER A 203 34.10 5.35 4.08
C SER A 203 32.88 4.42 4.12
N LEU A 204 32.19 4.33 5.27
CA LEU A 204 30.95 3.54 5.41
C LEU A 204 29.86 4.07 4.48
N ILE A 205 29.61 5.39 4.52
CA ILE A 205 28.59 6.04 3.68
C ILE A 205 28.91 5.85 2.19
N ALA A 206 30.17 5.97 1.80
CA ALA A 206 30.61 5.76 0.42
C ALA A 206 30.40 4.31 -0.03
N GLY A 207 30.68 3.33 0.86
CA GLY A 207 30.42 1.91 0.59
C GLY A 207 28.94 1.61 0.40
N ILE A 208 28.10 2.14 1.27
CA ILE A 208 26.64 1.99 1.20
C ILE A 208 26.09 2.66 -0.07
N ARG A 209 26.57 3.85 -0.39
CA ARG A 209 26.16 4.54 -1.63
C ARG A 209 26.50 3.72 -2.87
N LYS A 210 27.68 3.15 -2.92
CA LYS A 210 28.06 2.26 -4.02
C LYS A 210 27.12 1.06 -4.10
N GLN A 211 26.83 0.40 -2.98
CA GLN A 211 25.91 -0.71 -2.94
C GLN A 211 24.50 -0.29 -3.41
N LEU A 212 24.04 0.91 -3.05
CA LEU A 212 22.77 1.47 -3.47
C LEU A 212 22.74 1.74 -4.99
N ASP A 213 23.85 2.21 -5.56
CA ASP A 213 23.99 2.42 -7.00
C ASP A 213 24.05 1.09 -7.78
N ASP A 214 24.64 0.04 -7.17
CA ASP A 214 24.79 -1.28 -7.78
C ASP A 214 23.47 -2.06 -7.86
N VAL A 215 22.46 -1.77 -7.01
CA VAL A 215 21.12 -2.40 -7.10
C VAL A 215 20.24 -1.76 -8.17
N VAL A 216 20.64 -0.63 -8.74
CA VAL A 216 19.91 0.05 -9.83
C VAL A 216 20.34 -0.55 -11.17
N PRO A 217 19.42 -1.21 -11.93
CA PRO A 217 19.76 -1.72 -13.26
C PRO A 217 20.20 -0.60 -14.19
N ALA A 218 21.25 -0.86 -14.98
CA ALA A 218 21.79 0.14 -15.90
C ALA A 218 20.74 0.62 -16.93
N GLU A 219 19.86 -0.28 -17.34
CA GLU A 219 18.78 0.00 -18.30
C GLU A 219 17.76 0.98 -17.74
N ALA A 220 17.52 0.97 -16.43
CA ALA A 220 16.54 1.84 -15.77
C ALA A 220 16.90 3.33 -15.92
N LYS A 221 18.18 3.65 -15.99
CA LYS A 221 18.70 5.02 -16.19
C LYS A 221 18.39 5.61 -17.56
N ASN A 222 17.97 4.77 -18.52
CA ASN A 222 17.64 5.22 -19.87
C ASN A 222 16.22 5.77 -20.00
N TRP A 223 15.33 5.48 -19.04
CA TRP A 223 13.91 5.81 -19.15
C TRP A 223 13.29 6.39 -17.87
N CYS A 224 14.03 6.48 -16.76
CA CYS A 224 13.59 7.23 -15.59
C CYS A 224 14.79 7.92 -14.90
N GLU A 225 14.51 9.04 -14.25
CA GLU A 225 15.48 9.71 -13.39
C GLU A 225 15.55 8.99 -12.04
N ILE A 226 16.77 8.57 -11.63
CA ILE A 226 16.98 7.85 -10.38
C ILE A 226 18.01 8.59 -9.56
N VAL A 227 17.61 9.01 -8.36
CA VAL A 227 18.46 9.66 -7.37
C VAL A 227 18.69 8.70 -6.21
N THR A 228 19.95 8.33 -5.97
CA THR A 228 20.34 7.51 -4.82
C THR A 228 20.73 8.38 -3.64
N ARG A 229 20.22 8.07 -2.44
CA ARG A 229 20.51 8.82 -1.21
C ARG A 229 20.84 7.90 -0.05
N VAL A 230 21.86 8.29 0.70
CA VAL A 230 22.20 7.67 1.99
C VAL A 230 22.11 8.76 3.05
N GLU A 231 21.21 8.57 3.98
CA GLU A 231 21.00 9.47 5.11
C GLU A 231 21.34 8.78 6.42
N THR A 232 21.61 9.55 7.47
CA THR A 232 21.92 9.02 8.80
C THR A 232 20.91 9.51 9.82
N GLY A 233 20.39 8.59 10.65
CA GLY A 233 19.45 8.93 11.70
C GLY A 233 18.39 7.87 11.96
N VAL A 234 17.31 8.29 12.58
CA VAL A 234 16.18 7.39 12.86
C VAL A 234 15.36 7.19 11.58
N PRO A 235 15.27 5.98 11.02
CA PRO A 235 14.72 5.72 9.68
C PRO A 235 13.34 6.35 9.45
N TYR A 236 12.39 6.13 10.35
CA TYR A 236 11.04 6.66 10.14
C TYR A 236 10.99 8.20 10.08
N ARG A 237 11.85 8.90 10.85
CA ARG A 237 11.92 10.38 10.84
C ARG A 237 12.48 10.91 9.53
N ILE A 238 13.53 10.28 9.05
CA ILE A 238 14.17 10.65 7.79
C ILE A 238 13.23 10.39 6.61
N ILE A 239 12.55 9.22 6.60
CA ILE A 239 11.59 8.87 5.55
C ILE A 239 10.44 9.89 5.52
N LEU A 240 9.82 10.19 6.67
CA LEU A 240 8.73 11.17 6.73
C LEU A 240 9.17 12.56 6.27
N LYS A 241 10.36 12.99 6.69
CA LYS A 241 10.93 14.26 6.26
C LYS A 241 11.13 14.28 4.73
N THR A 242 11.68 13.23 4.15
CA THR A 242 11.89 13.13 2.70
C THR A 242 10.56 13.17 1.95
N LEU A 243 9.51 12.49 2.46
CA LEU A 243 8.18 12.53 1.86
C LEU A 243 7.60 13.95 1.80
N GLU A 244 7.79 14.73 2.86
CA GLU A 244 7.31 16.11 2.95
C GLU A 244 8.13 17.07 2.08
N ASP A 245 9.46 17.03 2.21
CA ASP A 245 10.38 17.96 1.53
C ASP A 245 10.34 17.79 0.00
N GLU A 246 10.23 16.58 -0.49
CA GLU A 246 10.25 16.26 -1.93
C GLU A 246 8.85 16.12 -2.53
N LYS A 247 7.80 16.29 -1.74
CA LYS A 247 6.40 16.13 -2.19
C LYS A 247 6.20 14.79 -2.91
N ILE A 248 6.65 13.73 -2.29
CA ILE A 248 6.57 12.37 -2.84
C ILE A 248 5.12 11.93 -2.99
N ASP A 249 4.75 11.43 -4.16
CA ASP A 249 3.40 10.93 -4.44
C ASP A 249 3.21 9.51 -3.90
N LYS A 250 4.26 8.68 -3.94
CA LYS A 250 4.22 7.29 -3.50
C LYS A 250 5.53 6.87 -2.85
N ALA A 251 5.44 6.21 -1.71
CA ALA A 251 6.56 5.53 -1.07
C ALA A 251 6.43 4.01 -1.19
N LEU A 252 7.52 3.37 -1.57
CA LEU A 252 7.68 1.93 -1.60
C LEU A 252 8.72 1.51 -0.58
N ARG A 253 8.47 0.42 0.13
CA ARG A 253 9.36 -0.11 1.14
C ARG A 253 9.56 -1.60 0.90
N SER A 254 10.79 -2.09 1.08
CA SER A 254 11.05 -3.52 1.22
C SER A 254 10.23 -4.09 2.38
N PRO A 255 9.61 -5.28 2.25
CA PRO A 255 8.99 -5.93 3.40
C PRO A 255 10.02 -6.16 4.50
N PRO A 256 9.64 -6.10 5.79
CA PRO A 256 10.50 -6.52 6.86
C PRO A 256 10.78 -8.03 6.77
N GLU A 257 11.97 -8.44 7.16
CA GLU A 257 12.32 -9.85 7.35
C GLU A 257 11.47 -10.52 8.45
#